data_1aff6e0655b728c4b62d169174b33fe1
#
_entry.id   1aff6e0655b728c4b62d169174b33fe1
#
_cell.length_a   1.000
_cell.length_b   1.000
_cell.length_c   1.000
_cell.angle_alpha   90.00
_cell.angle_beta   90.00
_cell.angle_gamma   90.00
#
_symmetry.space_group_name_H-M   'P 1'
#
loop_
_entity.id
_entity.type
_entity.pdbx_description
1 polymer ?
#
loop_
_entity_poly.entity_id
_entity_poly.type
_entity_poly.pdbx_seq_one_letter_code
_entity_poly.pdbx_strand_id
1 'polypeptide(L)'
;MTTVSLPNGDSFQITDFCPRFEQYGRIYRAAALFRVVEPLDGTPSIRVCCRPVSGWEKEPIRLIRGSSHVRYDIRGEPLRLLTNMPLTYLCEESLVALTSKMYFALTWGLGIEDDIVKVSHEFLDQTTKHWRTWVKHCSIPVLYQEEVIRSALALKLYCYEDTGTILAALTSSLPELRGGGRNWDYRYCWLRDAYFSLSAFHNLGHFEEMEGFLKFLLNIAYTLDQSHDRLSPVYMLSQDLPVPETEHQNWEGFAYSRPVGVTIRRPSTSRMTSMVR
;
A
#
# COMPACT_ATOMS: atom_id res chain seq x y z
N MET A 1 8.57 5.30 -10.87
CA MET A 1 9.96 5.12 -11.35
C MET A 1 10.86 6.15 -10.69
N THR A 2 12.04 5.74 -10.26
CA THR A 2 13.02 6.60 -9.57
C THR A 2 14.37 6.42 -10.25
N THR A 3 14.99 7.51 -10.68
CA THR A 3 16.36 7.49 -11.23
C THR A 3 17.34 7.88 -10.14
N VAL A 4 18.40 7.10 -10.01
CA VAL A 4 19.48 7.33 -9.05
C VAL A 4 20.76 7.61 -9.85
N SER A 5 21.39 8.76 -9.60
CA SER A 5 22.68 9.15 -10.18
C SER A 5 23.74 9.11 -9.09
N LEU A 6 24.87 8.49 -9.40
CA LEU A 6 26.02 8.36 -8.52
C LEU A 6 27.07 9.45 -8.81
N PRO A 7 27.92 9.81 -7.83
CA PRO A 7 28.92 10.85 -8.01
C PRO A 7 29.96 10.56 -9.11
N ASN A 8 30.16 9.30 -9.46
CA ASN A 8 31.07 8.86 -10.53
C ASN A 8 30.46 8.94 -11.93
N GLY A 9 29.22 9.41 -12.07
CA GLY A 9 28.50 9.49 -13.34
C GLY A 9 27.65 8.26 -13.69
N ASP A 10 27.79 7.15 -12.98
CA ASP A 10 26.94 5.98 -13.18
C ASP A 10 25.49 6.29 -12.76
N SER A 11 24.53 5.66 -13.42
CA SER A 11 23.13 5.83 -13.07
C SER A 11 22.31 4.55 -13.27
N PHE A 12 21.23 4.42 -12.52
CA PHE A 12 20.29 3.34 -12.68
C PHE A 12 18.86 3.78 -12.34
N GLN A 13 17.88 3.03 -12.84
CA GLN A 13 16.46 3.27 -12.61
C GLN A 13 15.88 2.16 -11.74
N ILE A 14 15.02 2.55 -10.82
CA ILE A 14 14.19 1.64 -10.03
C ILE A 14 12.73 1.82 -10.45
N THR A 15 12.08 0.72 -10.82
CA THR A 15 10.64 0.67 -11.06
C THR A 15 10.00 -0.21 -10.02
N ASP A 16 9.20 0.38 -9.13
CA ASP A 16 8.42 -0.33 -8.11
C ASP A 16 6.95 -0.34 -8.49
N PHE A 17 6.30 -1.50 -8.33
CA PHE A 17 4.87 -1.62 -8.52
C PHE A 17 4.28 -2.80 -7.74
N CYS A 18 3.00 -2.68 -7.37
CA CYS A 18 2.17 -3.80 -6.91
C CYS A 18 1.22 -4.17 -8.06
N PRO A 19 1.12 -5.44 -8.44
CA PRO A 19 0.26 -5.87 -9.54
C PRO A 19 -1.20 -5.52 -9.26
N ARG A 20 -1.86 -4.85 -10.22
CA ARG A 20 -3.28 -4.54 -10.16
C ARG A 20 -3.84 -4.43 -11.57
N PHE A 21 -4.70 -5.37 -11.95
CA PHE A 21 -5.31 -5.43 -13.27
C PHE A 21 -6.55 -6.31 -13.24
N GLU A 22 -7.39 -6.20 -14.25
CA GLU A 22 -8.57 -7.04 -14.38
C GLU A 22 -8.18 -8.42 -14.93
N GLN A 23 -8.66 -9.48 -14.27
CA GLN A 23 -8.50 -10.86 -14.69
C GLN A 23 -9.77 -11.65 -14.36
N TYR A 24 -10.34 -12.32 -15.33
CA TYR A 24 -11.58 -13.12 -15.18
C TYR A 24 -12.74 -12.35 -14.53
N GLY A 25 -12.91 -11.07 -14.91
CA GLY A 25 -13.97 -10.22 -14.37
C GLY A 25 -13.77 -9.80 -12.90
N ARG A 26 -12.54 -9.93 -12.39
CA ARG A 26 -12.15 -9.51 -11.04
C ARG A 26 -10.85 -8.72 -11.08
N ILE A 27 -10.62 -7.88 -10.07
CA ILE A 27 -9.34 -7.21 -9.92
C ILE A 27 -8.33 -8.16 -9.30
N TYR A 28 -7.30 -8.53 -10.08
CA TYR A 28 -6.13 -9.21 -9.56
C TYR A 28 -5.26 -8.19 -8.81
N ARG A 29 -5.00 -8.47 -7.54
CA ARG A 29 -4.19 -7.64 -6.64
C ARG A 29 -3.50 -8.55 -5.63
N ALA A 30 -2.46 -9.21 -6.08
CA ALA A 30 -1.65 -10.03 -5.19
C ALA A 30 -0.97 -9.17 -4.12
N ALA A 31 -0.82 -9.71 -2.90
CA ALA A 31 0.04 -9.12 -1.88
C ALA A 31 1.51 -9.31 -2.29
N ALA A 32 1.94 -8.55 -3.29
CA ALA A 32 3.26 -8.64 -3.90
C ALA A 32 3.79 -7.27 -4.28
N LEU A 33 5.06 -7.04 -4.00
CA LEU A 33 5.82 -5.86 -4.43
C LEU A 33 6.87 -6.32 -5.43
N PHE A 34 6.79 -5.79 -6.64
CA PHE A 34 7.79 -5.99 -7.67
C PHE A 34 8.73 -4.78 -7.74
N ARG A 35 10.02 -5.07 -7.90
CA ARG A 35 11.07 -4.08 -8.14
C ARG A 35 11.92 -4.51 -9.30
N VAL A 36 12.04 -3.64 -10.29
CA VAL A 36 12.99 -3.79 -11.41
C VAL A 36 14.06 -2.74 -11.25
N VAL A 37 15.33 -3.16 -11.26
CA VAL A 37 16.49 -2.27 -11.21
C VAL A 37 17.24 -2.40 -12.53
N GLU A 38 17.36 -1.29 -13.26
CA GLU A 38 17.92 -1.24 -14.60
C GLU A 38 19.12 -0.26 -14.66
N PRO A 39 20.30 -0.69 -15.11
CA PRO A 39 21.40 0.24 -15.36
C PRO A 39 21.04 1.20 -16.50
N LEU A 40 21.33 2.48 -16.35
CA LEU A 40 21.16 3.49 -17.38
C LEU A 40 22.51 3.88 -17.99
N ASP A 41 23.43 4.37 -17.15
CA ASP A 41 24.76 4.78 -17.55
C ASP A 41 25.81 4.11 -16.67
N GLY A 42 26.92 3.69 -17.30
CA GLY A 42 28.04 3.05 -16.61
C GLY A 42 27.69 1.66 -16.06
N THR A 43 28.39 1.31 -14.99
CA THR A 43 28.18 0.03 -14.28
C THR A 43 28.07 0.29 -12.78
N PRO A 44 26.91 0.80 -12.34
CA PRO A 44 26.71 1.10 -10.92
C PRO A 44 26.80 -0.16 -10.07
N SER A 45 27.32 -0.04 -8.85
CA SER A 45 27.31 -1.13 -7.87
C SER A 45 26.16 -0.93 -6.90
N ILE A 46 25.39 -1.99 -6.71
CA ILE A 46 24.23 -1.98 -5.80
C ILE A 46 24.41 -3.01 -4.68
N ARG A 47 23.79 -2.74 -3.55
CA ARG A 47 23.61 -3.71 -2.46
C ARG A 47 22.12 -3.85 -2.18
N VAL A 48 21.66 -5.08 -2.12
CA VAL A 48 20.27 -5.40 -1.82
C VAL A 48 20.15 -5.86 -0.38
N CYS A 49 19.37 -5.14 0.41
CA CYS A 49 19.10 -5.47 1.81
C CYS A 49 17.60 -5.72 1.98
N CYS A 50 17.24 -6.92 2.42
CA CYS A 50 15.86 -7.26 2.77
C CYS A 50 15.87 -7.87 4.18
N ARG A 51 15.49 -7.07 5.17
CA ARG A 51 15.54 -7.42 6.60
C ARG A 51 14.18 -7.27 7.25
N PRO A 52 13.20 -8.11 6.87
CA PRO A 52 11.89 -8.07 7.51
C PRO A 52 11.99 -8.47 8.98
N VAL A 53 11.07 -7.95 9.77
CA VAL A 53 10.91 -8.29 11.20
C VAL A 53 9.48 -8.75 11.43
N SER A 54 9.26 -9.57 12.46
CA SER A 54 7.92 -10.03 12.83
C SER A 54 7.38 -9.20 13.98
N GLY A 55 6.12 -8.75 13.79
CA GLY A 55 5.40 -8.01 14.81
C GLY A 55 5.97 -6.63 15.15
N TRP A 56 5.28 -5.95 16.05
CA TRP A 56 5.68 -4.63 16.52
C TRP A 56 6.89 -4.67 17.46
N GLU A 57 7.21 -5.82 18.03
CA GLU A 57 8.40 -6.04 18.87
C GLU A 57 9.68 -6.23 18.06
N LYS A 58 9.60 -6.19 16.73
CA LYS A 58 10.73 -6.34 15.79
C LYS A 58 11.47 -7.67 15.98
N GLU A 59 10.75 -8.73 16.24
CA GLU A 59 11.36 -10.06 16.37
C GLU A 59 12.12 -10.42 15.10
N PRO A 60 13.39 -10.86 15.20
CA PRO A 60 14.18 -11.28 14.04
C PRO A 60 13.55 -12.51 13.38
N ILE A 61 13.55 -12.50 12.05
CA ILE A 61 12.98 -13.58 11.26
C ILE A 61 14.08 -14.46 10.71
N ARG A 62 13.87 -15.77 10.77
CA ARG A 62 14.78 -16.77 10.18
C ARG A 62 14.67 -16.69 8.65
N LEU A 63 15.82 -16.50 8.00
CA LEU A 63 15.99 -16.58 6.57
C LEU A 63 16.27 -18.03 6.17
N ILE A 64 15.52 -18.53 5.18
CA ILE A 64 15.70 -19.88 4.62
C ILE A 64 15.97 -19.72 3.12
N ARG A 65 17.13 -20.17 2.67
CA ARG A 65 17.54 -20.12 1.27
C ARG A 65 16.89 -21.27 0.49
N GLY A 66 16.18 -20.94 -0.59
CA GLY A 66 15.70 -21.86 -1.61
C GLY A 66 16.65 -21.95 -2.82
N SER A 67 16.18 -22.47 -3.94
CA SER A 67 16.91 -22.52 -5.20
C SER A 67 16.90 -21.20 -5.97
N SER A 68 15.76 -20.54 -6.05
CA SER A 68 15.53 -19.30 -6.80
C SER A 68 14.97 -18.16 -5.95
N HIS A 69 14.81 -18.38 -4.65
CA HIS A 69 14.18 -17.42 -3.72
C HIS A 69 14.74 -17.56 -2.31
N VAL A 70 14.51 -16.54 -1.53
CA VAL A 70 14.69 -16.54 -0.09
C VAL A 70 13.32 -16.51 0.57
N ARG A 71 13.10 -17.37 1.56
CA ARG A 71 11.92 -17.39 2.39
C ARG A 71 12.24 -16.84 3.77
N TYR A 72 11.37 -15.96 4.25
CA TYR A 72 11.38 -15.46 5.61
C TYR A 72 10.27 -16.16 6.39
N ASP A 73 10.62 -16.82 7.47
CA ASP A 73 9.70 -17.65 8.27
C ASP A 73 8.94 -16.78 9.26
N ILE A 74 7.87 -16.18 8.78
CA ILE A 74 6.96 -15.36 9.58
C ILE A 74 5.82 -16.25 10.06
N ARG A 75 5.36 -16.03 11.31
CA ARG A 75 4.20 -16.76 11.85
C ARG A 75 2.98 -16.55 10.94
N GLY A 76 2.45 -17.65 10.41
CA GLY A 76 1.32 -17.68 9.48
C GLY A 76 1.77 -17.91 8.04
N GLU A 77 1.70 -16.90 7.21
CA GLU A 77 2.02 -17.02 5.77
C GLU A 77 3.48 -16.63 5.50
N PRO A 78 4.21 -17.39 4.66
CA PRO A 78 5.60 -17.11 4.37
C PRO A 78 5.75 -15.85 3.51
N LEU A 79 6.70 -14.99 3.89
CA LEU A 79 7.18 -13.92 3.03
C LEU A 79 8.31 -14.50 2.15
N ARG A 80 8.23 -14.29 0.84
CA ARG A 80 9.24 -14.78 -0.11
C ARG A 80 9.79 -13.63 -0.94
N LEU A 81 11.09 -13.65 -1.16
CA LEU A 81 11.79 -12.75 -2.07
C LEU A 81 12.36 -13.58 -3.22
N LEU A 82 11.77 -13.45 -4.39
CA LEU A 82 12.23 -14.05 -5.65
C LEU A 82 13.11 -13.04 -6.37
N THR A 83 14.14 -13.53 -7.06
CA THR A 83 15.05 -12.68 -7.84
C THR A 83 15.83 -13.50 -8.86
N ASN A 84 16.27 -12.86 -9.94
CA ASN A 84 17.27 -13.40 -10.87
C ASN A 84 18.72 -13.10 -10.42
N MET A 85 18.90 -12.35 -9.33
CA MET A 85 20.22 -12.13 -8.71
C MET A 85 20.70 -13.41 -8.03
N PRO A 86 22.01 -13.74 -8.09
CA PRO A 86 22.55 -14.86 -7.34
C PRO A 86 22.28 -14.72 -5.83
N LEU A 87 21.64 -15.72 -5.23
CA LEU A 87 21.17 -15.67 -3.84
C LEU A 87 22.30 -15.50 -2.82
N THR A 88 23.52 -15.88 -3.15
CA THR A 88 24.68 -15.66 -2.28
C THR A 88 24.87 -14.17 -2.01
N TYR A 89 24.86 -13.34 -3.05
CA TYR A 89 25.03 -11.90 -2.91
C TYR A 89 23.85 -11.24 -2.15
N LEU A 90 22.64 -11.77 -2.34
CA LEU A 90 21.47 -11.31 -1.60
C LEU A 90 21.57 -11.65 -0.11
N CYS A 91 21.93 -12.90 0.21
CA CYS A 91 22.01 -13.37 1.61
C CYS A 91 23.19 -12.75 2.38
N GLU A 92 24.28 -12.47 1.70
CA GLU A 92 25.48 -11.83 2.28
C GLU A 92 25.42 -10.30 2.21
N GLU A 93 24.39 -9.75 1.57
CA GLU A 93 24.25 -8.31 1.30
C GLU A 93 25.50 -7.72 0.65
N SER A 94 26.12 -8.47 -0.26
CA SER A 94 27.34 -8.07 -0.94
C SER A 94 27.09 -7.02 -2.00
N LEU A 95 28.10 -6.21 -2.31
CA LEU A 95 28.05 -5.29 -3.46
C LEU A 95 28.10 -6.10 -4.76
N VAL A 96 27.24 -5.74 -5.70
CA VAL A 96 27.14 -6.37 -7.03
C VAL A 96 27.14 -5.30 -8.10
N ALA A 97 27.95 -5.50 -9.13
CA ALA A 97 27.90 -4.65 -10.32
C ALA A 97 26.60 -4.89 -11.09
N LEU A 98 25.86 -3.85 -11.35
CA LEU A 98 24.61 -3.90 -12.10
C LEU A 98 24.92 -3.82 -13.61
N THR A 99 25.21 -4.97 -14.20
CA THR A 99 25.54 -5.11 -15.64
C THR A 99 24.30 -5.39 -16.50
N SER A 100 23.21 -5.81 -15.89
CA SER A 100 21.94 -6.11 -16.55
C SER A 100 20.77 -5.86 -15.59
N LYS A 101 19.54 -5.89 -16.11
CA LYS A 101 18.34 -5.72 -15.28
C LYS A 101 18.24 -6.80 -14.21
N MET A 102 17.97 -6.37 -12.99
CA MET A 102 17.67 -7.22 -11.87
C MET A 102 16.20 -7.10 -11.47
N TYR A 103 15.58 -8.23 -11.20
CA TYR A 103 14.16 -8.33 -10.87
C TYR A 103 14.01 -8.90 -9.47
N PHE A 104 13.12 -8.31 -8.70
CA PHE A 104 12.79 -8.73 -7.35
C PHE A 104 11.28 -8.76 -7.19
N ALA A 105 10.75 -9.83 -6.60
CA ALA A 105 9.36 -9.93 -6.20
C ALA A 105 9.27 -10.36 -4.75
N LEU A 106 8.82 -9.47 -3.90
CA LEU A 106 8.51 -9.75 -2.51
C LEU A 106 7.03 -10.13 -2.43
N THR A 107 6.72 -11.39 -2.09
CA THR A 107 5.36 -11.93 -2.08
C THR A 107 4.97 -12.41 -0.69
N TRP A 108 3.72 -12.19 -0.33
CA TRP A 108 3.13 -12.64 0.92
C TRP A 108 2.07 -13.70 0.63
N GLY A 109 2.22 -14.89 1.22
CA GLY A 109 1.27 -16.00 1.08
C GLY A 109 1.25 -16.69 -0.29
N LEU A 110 1.60 -15.98 -1.36
CA LEU A 110 1.61 -16.51 -2.73
C LEU A 110 3.01 -16.90 -3.17
N GLY A 111 3.13 -18.05 -3.85
CA GLY A 111 4.31 -18.41 -4.62
C GLY A 111 4.16 -17.93 -6.07
N ILE A 112 5.22 -17.36 -6.64
CA ILE A 112 5.37 -17.21 -8.09
C ILE A 112 6.22 -18.38 -8.54
N GLU A 113 5.67 -19.24 -9.36
CA GLU A 113 6.35 -20.45 -9.88
C GLU A 113 6.96 -20.24 -11.26
N ASP A 114 6.52 -19.17 -11.94
CA ASP A 114 7.01 -18.80 -13.27
C ASP A 114 8.33 -18.02 -13.22
N ASP A 115 8.95 -17.84 -14.39
CA ASP A 115 10.14 -16.99 -14.55
C ASP A 115 9.86 -15.56 -14.10
N ILE A 116 10.65 -15.09 -13.12
CA ILE A 116 10.50 -13.77 -12.50
C ILE A 116 10.62 -12.62 -13.53
N VAL A 117 11.44 -12.78 -14.57
CA VAL A 117 11.64 -11.77 -15.60
C VAL A 117 10.36 -11.63 -16.41
N LYS A 118 9.83 -12.78 -16.90
CA LYS A 118 8.60 -12.83 -17.69
C LYS A 118 7.42 -12.25 -16.90
N VAL A 119 7.20 -12.76 -15.69
CA VAL A 119 6.08 -12.33 -14.82
C VAL A 119 6.17 -10.84 -14.49
N SER A 120 7.37 -10.31 -14.22
CA SER A 120 7.55 -8.89 -13.94
C SER A 120 7.15 -8.01 -15.12
N HIS A 121 7.51 -8.42 -16.35
CA HIS A 121 7.12 -7.69 -17.55
C HIS A 121 5.61 -7.73 -17.80
N GLU A 122 5.02 -8.92 -17.74
CA GLU A 122 3.59 -9.11 -17.94
C GLU A 122 2.76 -8.33 -16.92
N PHE A 123 3.11 -8.40 -15.64
CA PHE A 123 2.40 -7.71 -14.57
C PHE A 123 2.56 -6.19 -14.64
N LEU A 124 3.74 -5.71 -15.01
CA LEU A 124 3.98 -4.27 -15.19
C LEU A 124 3.14 -3.72 -16.37
N ASP A 125 3.11 -4.44 -17.49
CA ASP A 125 2.32 -4.04 -18.65
C ASP A 125 0.82 -4.03 -18.34
N GLN A 126 0.29 -5.10 -17.76
CA GLN A 126 -1.12 -5.21 -17.38
C GLN A 126 -1.51 -4.15 -16.35
N THR A 127 -0.66 -3.91 -15.33
CA THR A 127 -0.89 -2.88 -14.32
C THR A 127 -0.91 -1.49 -14.94
N THR A 128 0.06 -1.21 -15.81
CA THR A 128 0.13 0.08 -16.54
C THR A 128 -1.10 0.29 -17.42
N LYS A 129 -1.52 -0.75 -18.15
CA LYS A 129 -2.72 -0.72 -18.99
C LYS A 129 -3.97 -0.48 -18.16
N HIS A 130 -4.11 -1.17 -17.03
CA HIS A 130 -5.24 -0.99 -16.10
C HIS A 130 -5.38 0.47 -15.65
N TRP A 131 -4.30 1.07 -15.14
CA TRP A 131 -4.32 2.45 -14.67
C TRP A 131 -4.56 3.47 -15.79
N ARG A 132 -3.96 3.26 -16.96
CA ARG A 132 -4.19 4.11 -18.12
C ARG A 132 -5.63 4.02 -18.62
N THR A 133 -6.22 2.83 -18.60
CA THR A 133 -7.64 2.65 -18.97
C THR A 133 -8.55 3.34 -17.97
N TRP A 134 -8.30 3.19 -16.67
CA TRP A 134 -9.07 3.86 -15.63
C TRP A 134 -9.04 5.39 -15.77
N VAL A 135 -7.87 5.97 -15.99
CA VAL A 135 -7.73 7.44 -16.19
C VAL A 135 -8.49 7.93 -17.42
N LYS A 136 -8.59 7.14 -18.50
CA LYS A 136 -9.35 7.53 -19.69
C LYS A 136 -10.85 7.70 -19.45
N HIS A 137 -11.38 7.12 -18.40
CA HIS A 137 -12.79 7.30 -17.99
C HIS A 137 -12.99 8.49 -17.05
N CYS A 138 -11.92 9.17 -16.62
CA CYS A 138 -12.04 10.36 -15.80
C CYS A 138 -12.46 11.58 -16.62
N SER A 139 -13.40 12.35 -16.11
CA SER A 139 -13.72 13.70 -16.59
C SER A 139 -12.65 14.68 -16.12
N ILE A 140 -11.57 14.83 -16.93
CA ILE A 140 -10.42 15.68 -16.58
C ILE A 140 -10.68 17.13 -17.06
N PRO A 141 -10.49 18.14 -16.19
CA PRO A 141 -10.63 19.55 -16.58
C PRO A 141 -9.53 19.97 -17.57
N VAL A 142 -9.76 21.07 -18.27
CA VAL A 142 -8.78 21.61 -19.25
C VAL A 142 -7.49 22.09 -18.58
N LEU A 143 -7.61 22.59 -17.33
CA LEU A 143 -6.46 23.11 -16.56
C LEU A 143 -6.03 22.10 -15.51
N TYR A 144 -4.74 22.09 -15.18
CA TYR A 144 -4.13 21.25 -14.13
C TYR A 144 -4.36 19.75 -14.32
N GLN A 145 -4.27 19.28 -15.58
CA GLN A 145 -4.60 17.89 -15.92
C GLN A 145 -3.70 16.88 -15.21
N GLU A 146 -2.41 17.11 -15.13
CA GLU A 146 -1.45 16.21 -14.47
C GLU A 146 -1.75 16.10 -12.99
N GLU A 147 -2.01 17.20 -12.30
CA GLU A 147 -2.31 17.26 -10.89
C GLU A 147 -3.64 16.56 -10.58
N VAL A 148 -4.66 16.78 -11.43
CA VAL A 148 -5.96 16.11 -11.28
C VAL A 148 -5.84 14.62 -11.50
N ILE A 149 -5.15 14.18 -12.56
CA ILE A 149 -4.91 12.74 -12.82
C ILE A 149 -4.15 12.12 -11.65
N ARG A 150 -3.09 12.77 -11.15
CA ARG A 150 -2.32 12.27 -10.03
C ARG A 150 -3.17 12.14 -8.76
N SER A 151 -3.99 13.12 -8.47
CA SER A 151 -4.90 13.12 -7.33
C SER A 151 -5.98 12.05 -7.47
N ALA A 152 -6.57 11.90 -8.67
CA ALA A 152 -7.55 10.86 -8.96
C ALA A 152 -6.98 9.45 -8.74
N LEU A 153 -5.77 9.17 -9.24
CA LEU A 153 -5.07 7.91 -9.02
C LEU A 153 -4.79 7.66 -7.53
N ALA A 154 -4.40 8.69 -6.78
CA ALA A 154 -4.18 8.58 -5.34
C ALA A 154 -5.49 8.23 -4.61
N LEU A 155 -6.59 8.89 -4.92
CA LEU A 155 -7.90 8.58 -4.34
C LEU A 155 -8.36 7.16 -4.67
N LYS A 156 -8.17 6.70 -5.92
CA LYS A 156 -8.52 5.33 -6.32
C LYS A 156 -7.74 4.28 -5.54
N LEU A 157 -6.48 4.55 -5.19
CA LEU A 157 -5.68 3.65 -4.35
C LEU A 157 -6.23 3.47 -2.93
N TYR A 158 -7.05 4.41 -2.44
CA TYR A 158 -7.70 4.31 -1.13
C TYR A 158 -9.00 3.50 -1.16
N CYS A 159 -9.52 3.19 -2.35
CA CYS A 159 -10.72 2.38 -2.50
C CYS A 159 -10.38 0.89 -2.37
N TYR A 160 -11.13 0.20 -1.52
CA TYR A 160 -11.05 -1.24 -1.36
C TYR A 160 -12.25 -1.90 -2.05
N GLU A 161 -12.04 -2.45 -3.24
CA GLU A 161 -13.12 -2.88 -4.13
C GLU A 161 -13.99 -4.01 -3.57
N ASP A 162 -13.44 -4.90 -2.72
CA ASP A 162 -14.19 -6.04 -2.22
C ASP A 162 -15.37 -5.63 -1.33
N THR A 163 -15.21 -4.57 -0.56
CA THR A 163 -16.25 -4.08 0.36
C THR A 163 -16.82 -2.73 -0.04
N GLY A 164 -16.19 -2.03 -1.00
CA GLY A 164 -16.53 -0.66 -1.37
C GLY A 164 -16.02 0.39 -0.37
N THR A 165 -15.23 0.00 0.61
CA THR A 165 -14.71 0.89 1.65
C THR A 165 -13.68 1.87 1.07
N ILE A 166 -13.64 3.09 1.62
CA ILE A 166 -12.64 4.11 1.26
C ILE A 166 -11.82 4.46 2.51
N LEU A 167 -10.51 4.25 2.45
CA LEU A 167 -9.59 4.62 3.53
C LEU A 167 -9.39 6.14 3.59
N ALA A 168 -9.19 6.67 4.80
CA ALA A 168 -8.83 8.08 4.95
C ALA A 168 -7.42 8.37 4.45
N ALA A 169 -6.46 7.47 4.69
CA ALA A 169 -5.13 7.48 4.09
C ALA A 169 -4.46 6.09 4.18
N LEU A 170 -3.33 5.90 3.48
CA LEU A 170 -2.52 4.66 3.55
C LEU A 170 -1.41 4.73 4.60
N THR A 171 -1.46 5.71 5.48
CA THR A 171 -0.42 6.00 6.46
C THR A 171 -0.88 5.73 7.88
N SER A 172 0.06 5.33 8.73
CA SER A 172 -0.12 5.18 10.16
C SER A 172 0.92 6.01 10.89
N SER A 173 0.51 6.65 11.97
CA SER A 173 1.41 7.34 12.91
C SER A 173 2.26 8.47 12.31
N LEU A 174 1.80 9.10 11.24
CA LEU A 174 2.34 10.38 10.81
C LEU A 174 1.82 11.50 11.70
N PRO A 175 2.70 12.34 12.27
CA PRO A 175 2.26 13.40 13.18
C PRO A 175 1.57 14.53 12.43
N GLU A 176 0.52 15.11 13.02
CA GLU A 176 -0.08 16.36 12.55
C GLU A 176 0.94 17.52 12.64
N LEU A 177 1.75 17.49 13.68
CA LEU A 177 2.85 18.41 13.91
C LEU A 177 4.09 17.62 14.30
N ARG A 178 5.23 17.90 13.67
CA ARG A 178 6.52 17.22 13.95
C ARG A 178 6.84 17.30 15.45
N GLY A 179 7.11 16.16 16.06
CA GLY A 179 7.34 16.03 17.52
C GLY A 179 6.04 16.03 18.34
N GLY A 180 4.87 16.17 17.72
CA GLY A 180 3.57 16.10 18.38
C GLY A 180 3.11 14.67 18.69
N GLY A 181 2.17 14.55 19.62
CA GLY A 181 1.60 13.26 20.04
C GLY A 181 0.32 12.84 19.28
N ARG A 182 -0.12 13.61 18.28
CA ARG A 182 -1.30 13.28 17.48
C ARG A 182 -0.89 12.47 16.25
N ASN A 183 -0.68 11.18 16.44
CA ASN A 183 -0.12 10.25 15.47
C ASN A 183 -1.18 9.19 15.12
N TRP A 184 -2.22 9.60 14.40
CA TRP A 184 -3.38 8.76 14.11
C TRP A 184 -3.06 7.70 13.06
N ASP A 185 -3.74 6.54 13.19
CA ASP A 185 -3.76 5.53 12.14
C ASP A 185 -4.91 5.82 11.16
N TYR A 186 -4.59 6.28 9.96
CA TYR A 186 -5.57 6.65 8.94
C TYR A 186 -5.96 5.50 7.99
N ARG A 187 -5.45 4.28 8.21
CA ARG A 187 -5.73 3.10 7.38
C ARG A 187 -7.12 2.50 7.66
N TYR A 188 -8.06 3.33 8.04
CA TYR A 188 -9.45 3.00 8.36
C TYR A 188 -10.40 3.85 7.53
N CYS A 189 -11.65 3.37 7.41
CA CYS A 189 -12.71 4.13 6.78
C CYS A 189 -13.32 5.12 7.76
N TRP A 190 -13.02 6.40 7.58
CA TRP A 190 -13.71 7.50 8.25
C TRP A 190 -14.87 7.95 7.36
N LEU A 191 -16.10 7.87 7.84
CA LEU A 191 -17.26 8.23 7.04
C LEU A 191 -17.20 9.68 6.56
N ARG A 192 -16.68 10.60 7.37
CA ARG A 192 -16.47 12.01 7.01
C ARG A 192 -15.50 12.16 5.84
N ASP A 193 -14.35 11.47 5.89
CA ASP A 193 -13.29 11.57 4.88
C ASP A 193 -13.73 10.90 3.57
N ALA A 194 -14.47 9.81 3.68
CA ALA A 194 -15.05 9.13 2.54
C ALA A 194 -16.02 10.04 1.76
N TYR A 195 -16.77 10.92 2.43
CA TYR A 195 -17.65 11.88 1.76
C TYR A 195 -16.90 12.80 0.79
N PHE A 196 -15.74 13.33 1.19
CA PHE A 196 -14.94 14.18 0.32
C PHE A 196 -14.35 13.41 -0.86
N SER A 197 -13.91 12.18 -0.63
CA SER A 197 -13.42 11.29 -1.70
C SER A 197 -14.54 10.97 -2.71
N LEU A 198 -15.74 10.66 -2.23
CA LEU A 198 -16.92 10.42 -3.09
C LEU A 198 -17.31 11.65 -3.91
N SER A 199 -17.27 12.84 -3.30
CA SER A 199 -17.52 14.09 -4.01
C SER A 199 -16.50 14.32 -5.13
N ALA A 200 -15.23 13.98 -4.90
CA ALA A 200 -14.21 14.06 -5.93
C ALA A 200 -14.44 13.02 -7.05
N PHE A 201 -14.81 11.78 -6.74
CA PHE A 201 -15.17 10.76 -7.74
C PHE A 201 -16.40 11.17 -8.55
N HIS A 202 -17.40 11.75 -7.92
CA HIS A 202 -18.56 12.28 -8.63
C HIS A 202 -18.14 13.32 -9.69
N ASN A 203 -17.30 14.28 -9.32
CA ASN A 203 -16.80 15.31 -10.24
C ASN A 203 -15.94 14.73 -11.37
N LEU A 204 -15.25 13.60 -11.12
CA LEU A 204 -14.47 12.87 -12.10
C LEU A 204 -15.31 11.93 -12.98
N GLY A 205 -16.60 11.76 -12.71
CA GLY A 205 -17.50 10.87 -13.44
C GLY A 205 -17.37 9.39 -13.07
N HIS A 206 -16.71 9.08 -11.96
CA HIS A 206 -16.51 7.71 -11.47
C HIS A 206 -17.63 7.31 -10.49
N PHE A 207 -18.72 6.77 -11.00
CA PHE A 207 -19.88 6.39 -10.20
C PHE A 207 -19.76 5.00 -9.57
N GLU A 208 -18.89 4.13 -10.10
CA GLU A 208 -18.70 2.78 -9.59
C GLU A 208 -18.19 2.77 -8.13
N GLU A 209 -17.26 3.67 -7.81
CA GLU A 209 -16.75 3.83 -6.45
C GLU A 209 -17.83 4.32 -5.49
N MET A 210 -18.72 5.19 -5.98
CA MET A 210 -19.86 5.67 -5.20
C MET A 210 -20.88 4.55 -4.92
N GLU A 211 -21.19 3.74 -5.91
CA GLU A 211 -22.07 2.58 -5.75
C GLU A 211 -21.47 1.54 -4.78
N GLY A 212 -20.17 1.28 -4.90
CA GLY A 212 -19.46 0.40 -3.98
C GLY A 212 -19.58 0.88 -2.54
N PHE A 213 -19.34 2.17 -2.31
CA PHE A 213 -19.44 2.75 -0.97
C PHE A 213 -20.88 2.79 -0.45
N LEU A 214 -21.85 3.03 -1.31
CA LEU A 214 -23.27 2.96 -0.93
C LEU A 214 -23.65 1.55 -0.47
N LYS A 215 -23.19 0.50 -1.18
CA LYS A 215 -23.39 -0.89 -0.76
C LYS A 215 -22.76 -1.16 0.60
N PHE A 216 -21.56 -0.64 0.85
CA PHE A 216 -20.91 -0.70 2.15
C PHE A 216 -21.76 -0.07 3.26
N LEU A 217 -22.28 1.16 3.04
CA LEU A 217 -23.15 1.83 4.01
C LEU A 217 -24.46 1.09 4.25
N LEU A 218 -25.07 0.52 3.21
CA LEU A 218 -26.30 -0.26 3.34
C LEU A 218 -26.06 -1.53 4.16
N ASN A 219 -24.94 -2.20 3.97
CA ASN A 219 -24.58 -3.38 4.77
C ASN A 219 -24.39 -3.01 6.26
N ILE A 220 -23.73 -1.89 6.55
CA ILE A 220 -23.59 -1.39 7.91
C ILE A 220 -24.97 -1.06 8.50
N ALA A 221 -25.80 -0.31 7.76
CA ALA A 221 -27.12 0.05 8.24
C ALA A 221 -28.00 -1.17 8.56
N TYR A 222 -27.95 -2.19 7.70
CA TYR A 222 -28.62 -3.46 7.94
C TYR A 222 -28.14 -4.17 9.20
N THR A 223 -26.83 -4.21 9.43
CA THR A 223 -26.25 -4.83 10.62
C THR A 223 -26.61 -4.05 11.89
N LEU A 224 -26.63 -2.72 11.83
CA LEU A 224 -27.02 -1.86 12.95
C LEU A 224 -28.50 -1.99 13.31
N ASP A 225 -29.38 -2.13 12.31
CA ASP A 225 -30.80 -2.36 12.53
C ASP A 225 -31.05 -3.64 13.35
N GLN A 226 -30.25 -4.70 13.11
CA GLN A 226 -30.31 -5.94 13.86
C GLN A 226 -29.74 -5.82 15.29
N SER A 227 -28.75 -4.96 15.52
CA SER A 227 -28.08 -4.83 16.83
C SER A 227 -28.61 -3.69 17.69
N HIS A 228 -29.43 -2.80 17.14
CA HIS A 228 -29.90 -1.57 17.77
C HIS A 228 -28.77 -0.62 18.22
N ASP A 229 -27.59 -0.77 17.62
CA ASP A 229 -26.44 0.07 17.86
C ASP A 229 -26.47 1.40 17.08
N ARG A 230 -25.54 2.27 17.40
CA ARG A 230 -25.38 3.56 16.69
C ARG A 230 -24.29 3.46 15.63
N LEU A 231 -24.44 4.23 14.57
CA LEU A 231 -23.42 4.38 13.54
C LEU A 231 -22.09 4.83 14.15
N SER A 232 -21.00 4.11 13.86
CA SER A 232 -19.65 4.50 14.26
C SER A 232 -19.09 5.51 13.23
N PRO A 233 -18.26 6.46 13.64
CA PRO A 233 -17.60 7.35 12.68
C PRO A 233 -16.47 6.65 11.90
N VAL A 234 -16.03 5.47 12.35
CA VAL A 234 -14.87 4.74 11.80
C VAL A 234 -15.16 3.26 11.70
N TYR A 235 -14.74 2.64 10.58
CA TYR A 235 -14.86 1.21 10.31
C TYR A 235 -13.57 0.63 9.73
N MET A 236 -13.36 -0.66 9.91
CA MET A 236 -12.32 -1.43 9.22
C MET A 236 -12.72 -1.70 7.76
N LEU A 237 -11.77 -2.16 6.94
CA LEU A 237 -12.06 -2.60 5.57
C LEU A 237 -13.05 -3.76 5.50
N SER A 238 -13.05 -4.62 6.53
CA SER A 238 -13.98 -5.75 6.69
C SER A 238 -15.37 -5.37 7.18
N GLN A 239 -15.67 -4.06 7.33
CA GLN A 239 -16.91 -3.51 7.93
C GLN A 239 -17.01 -3.63 9.45
N ASP A 240 -16.07 -4.32 10.09
CA ASP A 240 -16.03 -4.43 11.55
C ASP A 240 -15.63 -3.09 12.19
N LEU A 241 -15.88 -2.98 13.49
CA LEU A 241 -15.39 -1.86 14.28
C LEU A 241 -13.89 -2.04 14.56
N PRO A 242 -13.11 -0.94 14.58
CA PRO A 242 -11.69 -1.00 14.91
C PRO A 242 -11.47 -1.60 16.30
N VAL A 243 -10.41 -2.40 16.44
CA VAL A 243 -9.92 -2.83 17.73
C VAL A 243 -9.36 -1.63 18.53
N PRO A 244 -9.25 -1.70 19.87
CA PRO A 244 -8.69 -0.61 20.68
C PRO A 244 -7.30 -0.20 20.21
N GLU A 245 -7.01 1.10 20.32
CA GLU A 245 -5.68 1.66 20.00
C GLU A 245 -4.60 1.02 20.88
N THR A 246 -3.48 0.68 20.23
CA THR A 246 -2.29 0.16 20.88
C THR A 246 -1.12 1.08 20.59
N GLU A 247 -0.39 1.51 21.61
CA GLU A 247 0.80 2.33 21.50
C GLU A 247 2.07 1.49 21.58
N HIS A 248 2.98 1.70 20.63
CA HIS A 248 4.27 1.01 20.56
C HIS A 248 5.41 1.95 20.91
N GLN A 249 5.86 1.89 22.16
CA GLN A 249 6.90 2.76 22.71
C GLN A 249 8.30 2.47 22.14
N ASN A 250 8.54 1.25 21.65
CA ASN A 250 9.82 0.81 21.10
C ASN A 250 10.08 1.33 19.66
N TRP A 251 9.14 2.09 19.10
CA TRP A 251 9.26 2.70 17.78
C TRP A 251 9.52 4.19 17.91
N GLU A 252 10.48 4.68 17.11
CA GLU A 252 10.84 6.11 17.16
C GLU A 252 9.75 7.01 16.55
N GLY A 253 8.91 6.45 15.67
CA GLY A 253 7.96 7.23 14.90
C GLY A 253 8.61 8.08 13.79
N PHE A 254 7.79 8.72 12.99
CA PHE A 254 8.26 9.62 11.95
C PHE A 254 8.91 10.86 12.59
N ALA A 255 10.17 11.12 12.22
CA ALA A 255 10.93 12.25 12.75
C ALA A 255 10.88 12.34 14.31
N TYR A 256 11.02 11.19 14.97
CA TYR A 256 10.98 11.04 16.45
C TYR A 256 9.66 11.46 17.09
N SER A 257 8.56 11.47 16.34
CA SER A 257 7.24 11.80 16.86
C SER A 257 6.58 10.57 17.47
N ARG A 258 6.51 10.54 18.79
CA ARG A 258 5.93 9.43 19.59
C ARG A 258 4.56 9.80 20.14
N PRO A 259 3.70 8.82 20.49
CA PRO A 259 3.85 7.38 20.30
C PRO A 259 3.59 6.93 18.85
N VAL A 260 4.03 5.72 18.48
CA VAL A 260 3.54 5.04 17.28
C VAL A 260 2.23 4.34 17.67
N GLY A 261 1.10 4.88 17.24
CA GLY A 261 -0.22 4.33 17.49
C GLY A 261 -0.66 3.43 16.34
N VAL A 262 -1.22 2.29 16.66
CA VAL A 262 -1.87 1.37 15.71
C VAL A 262 -3.32 1.22 16.13
N THR A 263 -4.22 1.28 15.16
CA THR A 263 -5.66 1.38 15.36
C THR A 263 -6.11 2.75 15.89
N ILE A 264 -7.39 2.92 16.17
CA ILE A 264 -7.98 4.20 16.54
C ILE A 264 -8.75 4.03 17.84
N ARG A 265 -8.47 4.90 18.80
CA ARG A 265 -9.28 5.01 20.00
C ARG A 265 -10.70 5.38 19.62
N ARG A 266 -11.69 4.58 20.01
CA ARG A 266 -13.10 4.94 19.83
C ARG A 266 -13.34 6.32 20.44
N PRO A 267 -13.83 7.30 19.67
CA PRO A 267 -14.20 8.58 20.27
C PRO A 267 -15.21 8.32 21.38
N SER A 268 -14.90 8.76 22.60
CA SER A 268 -15.92 8.77 23.66
C SER A 268 -17.07 9.66 23.20
N THR A 269 -18.31 9.26 23.48
CA THR A 269 -19.55 9.96 23.09
C THR A 269 -19.55 11.47 23.42
N SER A 270 -18.70 11.92 24.36
CA SER A 270 -18.57 13.31 24.77
C SER A 270 -17.77 14.20 23.78
N ARG A 271 -16.98 13.64 22.87
CA ARG A 271 -16.20 14.44 21.87
C ARG A 271 -16.89 14.64 20.53
N MET A 272 -17.99 13.94 20.24
CA MET A 272 -18.74 14.15 19.00
C MET A 272 -19.43 15.51 18.93
N THR A 273 -19.78 16.10 20.05
CA THR A 273 -20.51 17.39 20.12
C THR A 273 -19.63 18.60 19.81
N SER A 274 -18.31 18.48 19.89
CA SER A 274 -17.38 19.61 19.65
C SER A 274 -16.84 19.68 18.22
N MET A 275 -17.08 18.67 17.37
CA MET A 275 -16.62 18.64 15.95
C MET A 275 -17.70 19.05 14.93
N VAL A 276 -18.89 19.40 15.38
CA VAL A 276 -20.03 19.86 14.55
C VAL A 276 -20.38 21.33 14.86
N ARG A 277 -19.40 22.16 15.13
CA ARG A 277 -19.57 23.61 15.16
C ARG A 277 -18.57 24.30 14.27
#